data_c7d9045ecab4c344abba2608cc9e4de5
#
_entry.id   c7d9045ecab4c344abba2608cc9e4de5
#
_cell.length_a   1.000
_cell.length_b   1.000
_cell.length_c   1.000
_cell.angle_alpha   90.00
_cell.angle_beta   90.00
_cell.angle_gamma   90.00
#
_symmetry.space_group_name_H-M   'P 1'
#
loop_
_entity.id
_entity.type
_entity.pdbx_description
1 polymer ?
#
loop_
_entity_poly.entity_id
_entity_poly.type
_entity_poly.pdbx_seq_one_letter_code
_entity_poly.pdbx_strand_id
1 'polypeptide(L)'
;NPALATGRGEIIEPQKPFAALKGKGLLLIHPGFGVSTPWAYQALAASGDYGNEGAAAAVLEALSAGRLDGLANSLEAPVFSKYTVLPVIKEFLADHGALVALMSGSGSTMFALTENRAAAEALRAQYHDHFGQAGWSATVSL
;
A
#
# COMPACT_ATOMS: atom_id res chain seq x y z
N ASN A 1 -7.94 -15.90 1.82
CA ASN A 1 -7.33 -15.74 3.13
C ASN A 1 -6.00 -15.00 2.98
N PRO A 2 -5.61 -14.14 3.95
CA PRO A 2 -4.32 -13.50 3.94
C PRO A 2 -3.19 -14.54 4.10
N ALA A 3 -2.00 -14.18 3.64
CA ALA A 3 -0.81 -15.01 3.78
C ALA A 3 0.43 -14.13 4.01
N LEU A 4 1.38 -14.65 4.75
CA LEU A 4 2.72 -14.10 4.87
C LEU A 4 3.59 -14.75 3.80
N ALA A 5 4.23 -13.95 2.97
CA ALA A 5 5.25 -14.40 2.04
C ALA A 5 6.64 -14.03 2.57
N THR A 6 7.54 -14.99 2.67
CA THR A 6 8.92 -14.81 3.13
C THR A 6 9.93 -15.33 2.09
N GLY A 7 11.22 -15.18 2.37
CA GLY A 7 12.26 -15.46 1.41
C GLY A 7 12.23 -14.46 0.26
N ARG A 8 12.20 -14.93 -0.98
CA ARG A 8 11.95 -14.11 -2.19
C ARG A 8 10.48 -14.07 -2.60
N GLY A 9 9.56 -14.53 -1.70
CA GLY A 9 8.14 -14.71 -1.95
C GLY A 9 7.73 -16.16 -2.22
N GLU A 10 8.65 -17.11 -2.15
CA GLU A 10 8.41 -18.53 -2.39
C GLU A 10 7.86 -19.29 -1.18
N ILE A 11 8.07 -18.77 0.03
CA ILE A 11 7.55 -19.37 1.25
C ILE A 11 6.26 -18.67 1.61
N ILE A 12 5.13 -19.39 1.52
CA ILE A 12 3.79 -18.84 1.77
C ILE A 12 3.20 -19.49 3.02
N GLU A 13 2.95 -18.68 4.01
CA GLU A 13 2.33 -19.09 5.27
C GLU A 13 0.90 -18.51 5.37
N PRO A 14 -0.15 -19.33 5.25
CA PRO A 14 -1.53 -18.86 5.42
C PRO A 14 -1.74 -18.23 6.80
N GLN A 15 -2.39 -17.08 6.84
CA GLN A 15 -2.72 -16.35 8.04
C GLN A 15 -4.23 -16.38 8.31
N LYS A 16 -4.62 -16.22 9.58
CA LYS A 16 -6.02 -15.97 9.93
C LYS A 16 -6.43 -14.58 9.46
N PRO A 17 -7.73 -14.34 9.19
CA PRO A 17 -8.20 -13.00 8.89
C PRO A 17 -7.81 -12.01 9.99
N PHE A 18 -7.24 -10.87 9.59
CA PHE A 18 -6.77 -9.85 10.53
C PHE A 18 -7.94 -9.01 11.06
N ALA A 19 -8.05 -8.87 12.39
CA ALA A 19 -9.07 -8.07 13.04
C ALA A 19 -9.04 -6.58 12.57
N ALA A 20 -7.84 -6.06 12.32
CA ALA A 20 -7.64 -4.68 11.84
C ALA A 20 -8.31 -4.39 10.48
N LEU A 21 -8.48 -5.40 9.63
CA LEU A 21 -9.01 -5.24 8.28
C LEU A 21 -10.52 -5.49 8.19
N LYS A 22 -11.12 -6.08 9.21
CA LYS A 22 -12.55 -6.44 9.20
C LYS A 22 -13.44 -5.20 9.04
N GLY A 23 -14.24 -5.19 7.98
CA GLY A 23 -15.19 -4.10 7.68
C GLY A 23 -14.54 -2.86 7.09
N LYS A 24 -13.22 -2.85 6.87
CA LYS A 24 -12.52 -1.75 6.22
C LYS A 24 -12.82 -1.68 4.73
N GLY A 25 -12.69 -0.48 4.16
CA GLY A 25 -12.67 -0.27 2.73
C GLY A 25 -11.24 -0.24 2.21
N LEU A 26 -11.05 -0.78 1.02
CA LEU A 26 -9.78 -0.71 0.28
C LEU A 26 -10.03 0.05 -1.02
N LEU A 27 -9.27 1.12 -1.24
CA LEU A 27 -9.17 1.82 -2.52
C LEU A 27 -7.85 1.41 -3.19
N LEU A 28 -7.93 0.96 -4.43
CA LEU A 28 -6.80 0.71 -5.30
C LEU A 28 -6.75 1.78 -6.38
N ILE A 29 -5.56 2.30 -6.68
CA ILE A 29 -5.32 3.32 -7.70
C ILE A 29 -4.09 2.91 -8.50
N HIS A 30 -4.25 2.75 -9.83
CA HIS A 30 -3.15 2.63 -10.76
C HIS A 30 -3.08 3.90 -11.60
N PRO A 31 -2.05 4.74 -11.45
CA PRO A 31 -2.01 6.09 -12.03
C PRO A 31 -1.72 6.14 -13.54
N GLY A 32 -1.76 5.00 -14.24
CA GLY A 32 -1.65 4.94 -15.70
C GLY A 32 -0.25 4.69 -16.23
N PHE A 33 0.74 4.46 -15.38
CA PHE A 33 2.11 4.11 -15.78
C PHE A 33 2.67 2.95 -14.96
N GLY A 34 3.64 2.25 -15.51
CA GLY A 34 4.33 1.14 -14.82
C GLY A 34 5.66 1.54 -14.22
N VAL A 35 6.08 0.80 -13.18
CA VAL A 35 7.43 0.86 -12.61
C VAL A 35 8.14 -0.45 -12.91
N SER A 36 9.36 -0.41 -13.40
CA SER A 36 10.16 -1.60 -13.61
C SER A 36 10.52 -2.25 -12.27
N THR A 37 9.96 -3.42 -11.99
CA THR A 37 10.22 -4.17 -10.76
C THR A 37 11.72 -4.48 -10.57
N PRO A 38 12.46 -4.97 -11.59
CA PRO A 38 13.91 -5.18 -11.43
C PRO A 38 14.66 -3.90 -11.07
N TRP A 39 14.30 -2.76 -11.69
CA TRP A 39 14.91 -1.47 -11.35
C TRP A 39 14.61 -1.07 -9.90
N ALA A 40 13.37 -1.20 -9.43
CA ALA A 40 12.99 -0.83 -8.07
C ALA A 40 13.79 -1.61 -7.02
N TYR A 41 13.95 -2.92 -7.20
CA TYR A 41 14.76 -3.75 -6.32
C TYR A 41 16.27 -3.44 -6.41
N GLN A 42 16.81 -3.14 -7.60
CA GLN A 42 18.19 -2.68 -7.75
C GLN A 42 18.44 -1.35 -7.05
N ALA A 43 17.50 -0.41 -7.16
CA ALA A 43 17.59 0.89 -6.49
C ALA A 43 17.50 0.75 -4.95
N LEU A 44 16.64 -0.14 -4.44
CA LEU A 44 16.60 -0.48 -3.01
C LEU A 44 17.91 -1.10 -2.55
N ALA A 45 18.48 -2.05 -3.32
CA ALA A 45 19.75 -2.69 -3.01
C ALA A 45 20.91 -1.67 -2.96
N ALA A 46 20.89 -0.69 -3.87
CA ALA A 46 21.89 0.37 -3.91
C ALA A 46 21.79 1.35 -2.72
N SER A 47 20.59 1.57 -2.19
CA SER A 47 20.40 2.42 -1.00
C SER A 47 20.77 1.72 0.30
N GLY A 48 20.71 0.39 0.35
CA GLY A 48 20.93 -0.41 1.55
C GLY A 48 19.85 -0.28 2.63
N ASP A 49 18.77 0.44 2.36
CA ASP A 49 17.69 0.69 3.31
C ASP A 49 16.57 -0.36 3.15
N TYR A 50 16.81 -1.53 3.67
CA TYR A 50 15.86 -2.65 3.64
C TYR A 50 14.78 -2.58 4.75
N GLY A 51 14.79 -1.53 5.56
CA GLY A 51 13.94 -1.43 6.74
C GLY A 51 14.49 -2.19 7.96
N ASN A 52 13.67 -2.35 8.99
CA ASN A 52 14.09 -2.95 10.24
C ASN A 52 13.88 -4.46 10.26
N GLU A 53 14.86 -5.19 10.77
CA GLU A 53 14.73 -6.62 11.08
C GLU A 53 13.58 -6.83 12.09
N GLY A 54 12.70 -7.80 11.83
CA GLY A 54 11.53 -8.05 12.68
C GLY A 54 10.28 -7.18 12.40
N ALA A 55 10.37 -6.21 11.48
CA ALA A 55 9.22 -5.34 11.14
C ALA A 55 7.99 -6.14 10.69
N ALA A 56 8.18 -7.22 9.92
CA ALA A 56 7.08 -8.06 9.46
C ALA A 56 6.34 -8.75 10.62
N ALA A 57 7.06 -9.24 11.64
CA ALA A 57 6.46 -9.86 12.82
C ALA A 57 5.65 -8.82 13.64
N ALA A 58 6.19 -7.63 13.82
CA ALA A 58 5.50 -6.55 14.52
C ALA A 58 4.21 -6.12 13.78
N VAL A 59 4.22 -6.07 12.45
CA VAL A 59 3.04 -5.79 11.62
C VAL A 59 1.99 -6.88 11.78
N LEU A 60 2.38 -8.16 11.75
CA LEU A 60 1.44 -9.29 11.94
C LEU A 60 0.76 -9.22 13.31
N GLU A 61 1.53 -8.91 14.36
CA GLU A 61 1.00 -8.72 15.72
C GLU A 61 0.01 -7.56 15.77
N ALA A 62 0.38 -6.39 15.22
CA ALA A 62 -0.48 -5.21 15.17
C ALA A 62 -1.80 -5.48 14.44
N LEU A 63 -1.75 -6.08 13.25
CA LEU A 63 -2.94 -6.43 12.46
C LEU A 63 -3.85 -7.42 13.19
N SER A 64 -3.27 -8.41 13.89
CA SER A 64 -4.01 -9.38 14.68
C SER A 64 -4.67 -8.74 15.90
N ALA A 65 -4.04 -7.74 16.49
CA ALA A 65 -4.54 -6.94 17.61
C ALA A 65 -5.52 -5.82 17.21
N GLY A 66 -5.89 -5.74 15.93
CA GLY A 66 -6.82 -4.72 15.43
C GLY A 66 -6.19 -3.36 15.11
N ARG A 67 -4.85 -3.27 15.03
CA ARG A 67 -4.12 -2.03 14.74
C ARG A 67 -3.53 -2.05 13.33
N LEU A 68 -3.35 -0.87 12.75
CA LEU A 68 -2.80 -0.66 11.40
C LEU A 68 -1.38 -0.03 11.43
N ASP A 69 -0.77 0.07 12.60
CA ASP A 69 0.55 0.64 12.77
C ASP A 69 1.65 -0.27 12.20
N GLY A 70 2.73 0.33 11.75
CA GLY A 70 3.91 -0.36 11.24
C GLY A 70 3.83 -0.82 9.78
N LEU A 71 2.67 -0.70 9.13
CA LEU A 71 2.54 -0.99 7.70
C LEU A 71 3.47 -0.08 6.88
N ALA A 72 4.36 -0.67 6.10
CA ALA A 72 5.35 0.03 5.30
C ALA A 72 5.70 -0.73 4.02
N ASN A 73 6.31 -0.03 3.07
CA ASN A 73 6.88 -0.62 1.87
C ASN A 73 8.26 0.01 1.60
N SER A 74 9.33 -0.76 1.80
CA SER A 74 10.71 -0.29 1.61
C SER A 74 11.03 0.17 0.18
N LEU A 75 10.25 -0.28 -0.82
CA LEU A 75 10.40 0.16 -2.20
C LEU A 75 9.89 1.59 -2.44
N GLU A 76 9.13 2.18 -1.50
CA GLU A 76 8.63 3.55 -1.66
C GLU A 76 9.77 4.57 -1.79
N ALA A 77 10.76 4.52 -0.93
CA ALA A 77 11.85 5.50 -0.92
C ALA A 77 12.56 5.61 -2.29
N PRO A 78 13.10 4.54 -2.88
CA PRO A 78 13.75 4.63 -4.18
C PRO A 78 12.76 4.93 -5.33
N VAL A 79 11.54 4.40 -5.28
CA VAL A 79 10.55 4.63 -6.34
C VAL A 79 10.03 6.06 -6.30
N PHE A 80 9.73 6.60 -5.13
CA PHE A 80 9.21 7.97 -4.95
C PHE A 80 10.23 9.03 -5.35
N SER A 81 11.52 8.77 -5.18
CA SER A 81 12.58 9.68 -5.64
C SER A 81 12.59 9.88 -7.17
N LYS A 82 12.17 8.85 -7.91
CA LYS A 82 12.10 8.89 -9.38
C LYS A 82 10.72 9.26 -9.90
N TYR A 83 9.68 8.74 -9.29
CA TYR A 83 8.28 8.93 -9.71
C TYR A 83 7.56 9.86 -8.74
N THR A 84 7.89 11.13 -8.79
CA THR A 84 7.50 12.15 -7.79
C THR A 84 5.99 12.40 -7.66
N VAL A 85 5.18 11.93 -8.59
CA VAL A 85 3.71 11.96 -8.46
C VAL A 85 3.19 10.97 -7.40
N LEU A 86 3.90 9.86 -7.15
CA LEU A 86 3.45 8.84 -6.20
C LEU A 86 3.41 9.33 -4.75
N PRO A 87 4.45 10.00 -4.21
CA PRO A 87 4.35 10.60 -2.88
C PRO A 87 3.26 11.67 -2.79
N VAL A 88 2.98 12.43 -3.86
CA VAL A 88 1.87 13.39 -3.88
C VAL A 88 0.53 12.69 -3.77
N ILE A 89 0.34 11.58 -4.49
CA ILE A 89 -0.87 10.75 -4.37
C ILE A 89 -0.99 10.19 -2.94
N LYS A 90 0.10 9.68 -2.36
CA LYS A 90 0.11 9.14 -1.00
C LYS A 90 -0.31 10.18 0.03
N GLU A 91 0.27 11.38 -0.02
CA GLU A 91 -0.06 12.50 0.85
C GLU A 91 -1.52 12.92 0.69
N PHE A 92 -1.98 13.08 -0.56
CA PHE A 92 -3.39 13.38 -0.83
C PHE A 92 -4.33 12.35 -0.19
N LEU A 93 -4.06 11.05 -0.34
CA LEU A 93 -4.89 9.99 0.25
C LEU A 93 -4.92 10.08 1.79
N ALA A 94 -3.77 10.33 2.42
CA ALA A 94 -3.66 10.48 3.86
C ALA A 94 -4.46 11.70 4.36
N ASP A 95 -4.36 12.83 3.67
CA ASP A 95 -5.03 14.08 4.04
C ASP A 95 -6.57 14.02 3.82
N HIS A 96 -7.04 13.09 2.97
CA HIS A 96 -8.46 12.96 2.62
C HIS A 96 -9.15 11.72 3.23
N GLY A 97 -8.61 11.18 4.32
CA GLY A 97 -9.30 10.20 5.15
C GLY A 97 -8.85 8.75 4.96
N ALA A 98 -7.72 8.49 4.31
CA ALA A 98 -7.10 7.18 4.39
C ALA A 98 -6.52 6.95 5.79
N LEU A 99 -6.83 5.79 6.37
CA LEU A 99 -6.20 5.32 7.61
C LEU A 99 -4.74 4.90 7.36
N VAL A 100 -4.49 4.36 6.16
CA VAL A 100 -3.18 3.98 5.66
C VAL A 100 -3.17 4.23 4.16
N ALA A 101 -2.10 4.79 3.63
CA ALA A 101 -1.85 4.90 2.20
C ALA A 101 -0.44 4.42 1.89
N LEU A 102 -0.30 3.43 0.99
CA LEU A 102 0.98 2.82 0.63
C LEU A 102 1.02 2.46 -0.85
N MET A 103 2.24 2.34 -1.37
CA MET A 103 2.47 1.74 -2.67
C MET A 103 2.38 0.21 -2.58
N SER A 104 1.74 -0.43 -3.55
CA SER A 104 1.65 -1.89 -3.66
C SER A 104 2.84 -2.45 -4.43
N GLY A 105 3.62 -3.30 -3.77
CA GLY A 105 4.81 -3.92 -4.37
C GLY A 105 5.81 -2.88 -4.89
N SER A 106 6.28 -3.05 -6.13
CA SER A 106 7.18 -2.08 -6.79
C SER A 106 6.48 -0.86 -7.39
N GLY A 107 5.16 -0.78 -7.26
CA GLY A 107 4.36 0.30 -7.85
C GLY A 107 4.02 0.04 -9.34
N SER A 108 3.39 0.98 -9.99
CA SER A 108 2.93 2.30 -9.52
C SER A 108 1.62 2.26 -8.72
N THR A 109 0.96 1.09 -8.62
CA THR A 109 -0.31 0.98 -7.90
C THR A 109 -0.15 1.44 -6.47
N MET A 110 -1.03 2.34 -6.04
CA MET A 110 -1.20 2.78 -4.66
C MET A 110 -2.44 2.13 -4.06
N PHE A 111 -2.45 1.92 -2.76
CA PHE A 111 -3.68 1.54 -2.06
C PHE A 111 -3.90 2.40 -0.83
N ALA A 112 -5.17 2.57 -0.47
CA ALA A 112 -5.58 3.22 0.76
C ALA A 112 -6.57 2.33 1.52
N LEU A 113 -6.35 2.17 2.81
CA LEU A 113 -7.34 1.62 3.73
C LEU A 113 -8.19 2.75 4.29
N THR A 114 -9.49 2.53 4.39
CA THR A 114 -10.46 3.48 4.94
C THR A 114 -11.36 2.79 5.96
N GLU A 115 -12.12 3.56 6.71
CA GLU A 115 -13.02 3.03 7.76
C GLU A 115 -14.01 2.00 7.23
N ASN A 116 -14.49 2.19 6.00
CA ASN A 116 -15.45 1.29 5.36
C ASN A 116 -15.45 1.54 3.83
N ARG A 117 -16.20 0.75 3.10
CA ARG A 117 -16.32 0.87 1.64
C ARG A 117 -16.85 2.23 1.19
N ALA A 118 -17.83 2.80 1.89
CA ALA A 118 -18.39 4.09 1.50
C ALA A 118 -17.33 5.21 1.58
N ALA A 119 -16.48 5.17 2.60
CA ALA A 119 -15.34 6.08 2.71
C ALA A 119 -14.30 5.87 1.59
N ALA A 120 -14.06 4.61 1.16
CA ALA A 120 -13.20 4.34 0.01
C ALA A 120 -13.77 4.88 -1.30
N GLU A 121 -15.07 4.77 -1.50
CA GLU A 121 -15.78 5.33 -2.68
C GLU A 121 -15.74 6.86 -2.69
N ALA A 122 -15.93 7.51 -1.55
CA ALA A 122 -15.81 8.95 -1.41
C ALA A 122 -14.38 9.44 -1.70
N LEU A 123 -13.38 8.77 -1.13
CA LEU A 123 -11.97 9.07 -1.38
C LEU A 123 -11.60 8.87 -2.86
N ARG A 124 -12.14 7.83 -3.50
CA ARG A 124 -11.97 7.60 -4.94
C ARG A 124 -12.53 8.75 -5.77
N ALA A 125 -13.71 9.26 -5.43
CA ALA A 125 -14.30 10.40 -6.13
C ALA A 125 -13.41 11.65 -6.01
N GLN A 126 -12.95 11.98 -4.79
CA GLN A 126 -12.04 13.10 -4.54
C GLN A 126 -10.71 12.95 -5.30
N TYR A 127 -10.16 11.73 -5.35
CA TYR A 127 -8.95 11.44 -6.14
C TYR A 127 -9.16 11.76 -7.63
N HIS A 128 -10.28 11.31 -8.21
CA HIS A 128 -10.58 11.59 -9.62
C HIS A 128 -10.86 13.05 -9.91
N ASP A 129 -11.48 13.76 -8.98
CA ASP A 129 -11.71 15.21 -9.11
C ASP A 129 -10.39 16.00 -9.11
N HIS A 130 -9.39 15.53 -8.34
CA HIS A 130 -8.09 16.20 -8.22
C HIS A 130 -7.08 15.79 -9.30
N PHE A 131 -6.94 14.48 -9.56
CA PHE A 131 -5.92 13.92 -10.46
C PHE A 131 -6.46 13.52 -11.85
N GLY A 132 -7.77 13.53 -12.04
CA GLY A 132 -8.40 13.09 -13.29
C GLY A 132 -8.60 11.57 -13.37
N GLN A 133 -8.88 11.09 -14.59
CA GLN A 133 -9.28 9.70 -14.86
C GLN A 133 -8.14 8.86 -15.47
N ALA A 134 -6.88 9.25 -15.31
CA ALA A 134 -5.75 8.48 -15.82
C ALA A 134 -5.63 7.14 -15.11
N GLY A 135 -5.39 6.08 -15.87
CA GLY A 135 -5.26 4.72 -15.34
C GLY A 135 -6.59 4.10 -14.92
N TRP A 136 -6.59 3.40 -13.77
CA TRP A 136 -7.80 2.77 -13.22
C TRP A 136 -7.82 2.86 -11.69
N SER A 137 -9.00 2.73 -11.12
CA SER A 137 -9.18 2.61 -9.67
C SER A 137 -10.34 1.67 -9.35
N ALA A 138 -10.28 1.05 -8.18
CA ALA A 138 -11.31 0.15 -7.69
C ALA A 138 -11.47 0.26 -6.18
N THR A 139 -12.67 -0.02 -5.68
CA THR A 139 -12.96 -0.11 -4.25
C THR A 139 -13.43 -1.51 -3.88
N VAL A 140 -12.99 -2.01 -2.75
CA VAL A 140 -13.30 -3.36 -2.24
C VAL A 140 -13.67 -3.25 -0.76
N SER A 141 -14.57 -4.13 -0.28
CA SER A 141 -14.77 -4.37 1.16
C SER A 141 -13.85 -5.49 1.64
N LEU A 142 -13.23 -5.32 2.78
CA LEU A 142 -12.37 -6.31 3.44
C LEU A 142 -13.13 -7.02 4.57
#